data_7647db1380dd21e18f894eff85a834de
#
_entry.id   7647db1380dd21e18f894eff85a834de
#
_cell.length_a   1.000
_cell.length_b   1.000
_cell.length_c   1.000
_cell.angle_alpha   90.00
_cell.angle_beta   90.00
_cell.angle_gamma   90.00
#
_symmetry.space_group_name_H-M   'P 1'
#
loop_
_entity.id
_entity.type
_entity.pdbx_description
1 polymer ?
#
loop_
_entity_poly.entity_id
_entity_poly.type
_entity_poly.pdbx_seq_one_letter_code
_entity_poly.pdbx_strand_id
1 'polypeptide(L)'
;MSKAILDALKTRLLASGLATSLGSRIALDQAAADLALPLMVYRAESVAMMPIFGTSERVEIAFVFDLFADSTNGYTLHGFSTALETALATVLTATGYDRVTFIRTSAGTPTFVDDGWTMSDRYKAIGFKL
;
A
#
# COMPACT_ATOMS: atom_id res chain seq x y z
N MET A 1 15.24 -2.60 -4.96
CA MET A 1 13.92 -1.97 -4.89
C MET A 1 14.07 -0.47 -5.03
N SER A 2 13.16 0.19 -5.68
CA SER A 2 13.26 1.63 -5.92
C SER A 2 12.83 2.46 -4.72
N LYS A 3 13.77 3.19 -4.14
CA LYS A 3 13.47 4.16 -3.10
C LYS A 3 12.52 5.25 -3.60
N ALA A 4 12.66 5.67 -4.86
CA ALA A 4 11.81 6.72 -5.43
C ALA A 4 10.33 6.34 -5.46
N ILE A 5 10.01 5.09 -5.80
CA ILE A 5 8.64 4.59 -5.77
C ILE A 5 8.12 4.53 -4.34
N LEU A 6 8.92 4.05 -3.40
CA LEU A 6 8.53 4.00 -1.99
C LEU A 6 8.28 5.39 -1.41
N ASP A 7 9.15 6.34 -1.73
CA ASP A 7 8.99 7.72 -1.25
C ASP A 7 7.72 8.36 -1.82
N ALA A 8 7.46 8.17 -3.11
CA ALA A 8 6.27 8.70 -3.76
C ALA A 8 4.99 8.04 -3.20
N LEU A 9 5.03 6.74 -2.95
CA LEU A 9 3.91 6.02 -2.35
C LEU A 9 3.62 6.53 -0.94
N LYS A 10 4.65 6.68 -0.12
CA LYS A 10 4.50 7.24 1.23
C LYS A 10 3.84 8.61 1.20
N THR A 11 4.30 9.48 0.34
CA THR A 11 3.74 10.83 0.19
C THR A 11 2.27 10.76 -0.22
N ARG A 12 1.93 9.90 -1.19
CA ARG A 12 0.56 9.71 -1.65
C ARG A 12 -0.35 9.21 -0.53
N LEU A 13 0.09 8.21 0.22
CA LEU A 13 -0.70 7.62 1.30
C LEU A 13 -0.94 8.62 2.42
N LEU A 14 0.07 9.38 2.82
CA LEU A 14 -0.05 10.36 3.90
C LEU A 14 -0.92 11.56 3.51
N ALA A 15 -1.05 11.85 2.23
CA ALA A 15 -1.89 12.93 1.72
C ALA A 15 -3.33 12.48 1.41
N SER A 16 -3.64 11.19 1.55
CA SER A 16 -4.93 10.63 1.18
C SER A 16 -5.94 10.69 2.32
N GLY A 17 -7.22 10.47 1.98
CA GLY A 17 -8.28 10.33 2.98
C GLY A 17 -8.05 9.15 3.92
N LEU A 18 -7.33 8.13 3.46
CA LEU A 18 -6.95 6.99 4.30
C LEU A 18 -6.12 7.44 5.51
N ALA A 19 -5.15 8.35 5.31
CA ALA A 19 -4.34 8.88 6.40
C ALA A 19 -5.20 9.60 7.44
N THR A 20 -6.20 10.36 7.00
CA THR A 20 -7.14 11.02 7.91
C THR A 20 -7.89 9.99 8.76
N SER A 21 -8.40 8.93 8.14
CA SER A 21 -9.16 7.88 8.83
C SER A 21 -8.29 7.08 9.80
N LEU A 22 -7.02 6.91 9.49
CA LEU A 22 -6.07 6.17 10.32
C LEU A 22 -5.30 7.06 11.30
N GLY A 23 -5.58 8.37 11.35
CA GLY A 23 -4.81 9.30 12.17
C GLY A 23 -3.33 9.32 11.80
N SER A 24 -3.01 9.20 10.52
CA SER A 24 -1.65 9.12 9.96
C SER A 24 -0.83 7.92 10.46
N ARG A 25 -1.48 6.90 11.02
CA ARG A 25 -0.81 5.68 11.47
C ARG A 25 -0.62 4.71 10.29
N ILE A 26 0.33 5.07 9.45
CA ILE A 26 0.72 4.29 8.26
C ILE A 26 2.22 4.04 8.36
N ALA A 27 2.62 2.77 8.38
CA ALA A 27 4.02 2.39 8.55
C ALA A 27 4.50 1.50 7.42
N LEU A 28 5.76 1.66 7.02
CA LEU A 28 6.43 0.80 6.05
C LEU A 28 7.13 -0.33 6.80
N ASP A 29 6.93 -1.54 6.35
CA ASP A 29 7.52 -2.79 6.80
C ASP A 29 7.12 -3.20 8.22
N GLN A 30 7.18 -2.32 9.20
CA GLN A 30 6.93 -2.67 10.59
C GLN A 30 6.39 -1.47 11.35
N ALA A 31 5.34 -1.70 12.12
CA ALA A 31 4.79 -0.69 13.01
C ALA A 31 5.54 -0.68 14.34
N ALA A 32 5.59 0.48 15.00
CA ALA A 32 6.07 0.56 16.37
C ALA A 32 5.14 -0.24 17.30
N ALA A 33 5.70 -0.90 18.31
CA ALA A 33 4.94 -1.79 19.19
C ALA A 33 3.81 -1.09 19.96
N ASP A 34 3.95 0.20 20.19
CA ASP A 34 2.98 1.01 20.95
C ASP A 34 2.05 1.82 20.05
N LEU A 35 2.04 1.56 18.73
CA LEU A 35 1.19 2.30 17.82
C LEU A 35 -0.27 1.95 18.05
N ALA A 36 -1.10 3.00 18.15
CA ALA A 36 -2.53 2.84 18.39
C ALA A 36 -3.25 2.30 17.17
N LEU A 37 -4.40 1.64 17.40
CA LEU A 37 -5.31 1.22 16.33
C LEU A 37 -6.34 2.32 16.05
N PRO A 38 -6.85 2.43 14.82
CA PRO A 38 -6.50 1.63 13.64
C PRO A 38 -5.15 2.03 13.04
N LEU A 39 -4.55 1.11 12.31
CA LEU A 39 -3.29 1.40 11.65
C LEU A 39 -3.16 0.56 10.36
N MET A 40 -2.27 0.98 9.48
CA MET A 40 -1.90 0.22 8.29
C MET A 40 -0.39 0.04 8.25
N VAL A 41 0.03 -1.19 7.97
CA VAL A 41 1.42 -1.52 7.70
C VAL A 41 1.50 -2.03 6.27
N TYR A 42 2.40 -1.50 5.47
CA TYR A 42 2.57 -1.98 4.11
C TYR A 42 4.03 -2.37 3.85
N ARG A 43 4.21 -3.30 2.93
CA ARG A 43 5.53 -3.78 2.56
C ARG A 43 5.54 -4.26 1.12
N ALA A 44 6.73 -4.23 0.52
CA ALA A 44 6.96 -4.88 -0.77
C ALA A 44 7.32 -6.34 -0.52
N GLU A 45 6.61 -7.27 -1.16
CA GLU A 45 6.90 -8.71 -1.08
C GLU A 45 7.92 -9.14 -2.11
N SER A 46 7.86 -8.55 -3.30
CA SER A 46 8.76 -8.93 -4.38
C SER A 46 8.93 -7.78 -5.37
N VAL A 47 10.05 -7.79 -6.07
CA VAL A 47 10.35 -6.85 -7.14
C VAL A 47 10.82 -7.66 -8.33
N ALA A 48 10.19 -7.45 -9.49
CA ALA A 48 10.61 -8.03 -10.75
C ALA A 48 10.99 -6.91 -11.72
N MET A 49 12.12 -7.07 -12.39
CA MET A 49 12.62 -6.11 -13.37
C MET A 49 12.69 -6.82 -14.71
N MET A 50 12.00 -6.27 -15.70
CA MET A 50 11.93 -6.87 -17.04
C MET A 50 12.49 -5.90 -18.06
N PRO A 51 13.58 -6.25 -18.76
CA PRO A 51 14.08 -5.42 -19.86
C PRO A 51 13.02 -5.28 -20.95
N ILE A 52 12.87 -4.07 -21.45
CA ILE A 52 12.06 -3.78 -22.61
C ILE A 52 13.00 -3.29 -23.71
N PHE A 53 12.47 -3.01 -24.89
CA PHE A 53 13.27 -2.54 -26.02
C PHE A 53 14.15 -1.34 -25.63
N GLY A 54 15.42 -1.42 -25.98
CA GLY A 54 16.40 -0.37 -25.71
C GLY A 54 16.91 -0.42 -24.28
N THR A 55 16.94 0.75 -23.62
CA THR A 55 17.46 0.89 -22.25
C THR A 55 16.37 0.94 -21.19
N SER A 56 15.10 0.84 -21.59
CA SER A 56 13.98 0.91 -20.66
C SER A 56 13.77 -0.41 -19.93
N GLU A 57 13.33 -0.34 -18.70
CA GLU A 57 12.96 -1.49 -17.89
C GLU A 57 11.54 -1.33 -17.36
N ARG A 58 10.79 -2.42 -17.38
CA ARG A 58 9.53 -2.52 -16.67
C ARG A 58 9.81 -3.05 -15.27
N VAL A 59 9.31 -2.35 -14.27
CA VAL A 59 9.44 -2.77 -12.87
C VAL A 59 8.05 -3.15 -12.35
N GLU A 60 7.95 -4.31 -11.74
CA GLU A 60 6.74 -4.75 -11.05
C GLU A 60 7.07 -4.99 -9.59
N ILE A 61 6.31 -4.34 -8.69
CA ILE A 61 6.48 -4.50 -7.26
C ILE A 61 5.17 -5.01 -6.68
N ALA A 62 5.22 -6.16 -6.01
CA ALA A 62 4.08 -6.69 -5.30
C ALA A 62 4.07 -6.12 -3.89
N PHE A 63 2.99 -5.42 -3.54
CA PHE A 63 2.78 -4.82 -2.23
C PHE A 63 1.69 -5.55 -1.46
N VAL A 64 1.88 -5.65 -0.15
CA VAL A 64 0.85 -6.07 0.78
C VAL A 64 0.55 -4.90 1.72
N PHE A 65 -0.74 -4.61 1.88
CA PHE A 65 -1.23 -3.60 2.80
C PHE A 65 -2.03 -4.30 3.90
N ASP A 66 -1.47 -4.37 5.10
CA ASP A 66 -2.11 -4.98 6.26
C ASP A 66 -2.83 -3.89 7.05
N LEU A 67 -4.14 -4.05 7.18
CA LEU A 67 -5.01 -3.12 7.89
C LEU A 67 -5.40 -3.73 9.24
N PHE A 68 -5.36 -2.93 10.29
CA PHE A 68 -5.66 -3.37 11.65
C PHE A 68 -6.69 -2.44 12.28
N ALA A 69 -7.70 -3.02 12.91
CA ALA A 69 -8.72 -2.29 13.66
C ALA A 69 -8.91 -2.93 15.04
N ASP A 70 -9.52 -2.17 15.96
CA ASP A 70 -9.78 -2.68 17.30
C ASP A 70 -10.87 -3.77 17.31
N SER A 71 -11.14 -4.33 18.50
CA SER A 71 -12.05 -5.45 18.65
C SER A 71 -13.52 -5.10 18.41
N THR A 72 -13.88 -3.82 18.35
CA THR A 72 -15.29 -3.42 18.34
C THR A 72 -15.92 -3.39 16.97
N ASN A 73 -15.13 -3.23 15.89
CA ASN A 73 -15.73 -3.00 14.58
C ASN A 73 -14.82 -3.39 13.40
N GLY A 74 -14.86 -4.67 13.04
CA GLY A 74 -14.15 -5.14 11.84
C GLY A 74 -14.69 -4.56 10.54
N TYR A 75 -15.93 -4.07 10.53
CA TYR A 75 -16.52 -3.48 9.34
C TYR A 75 -15.77 -2.23 8.85
N THR A 76 -15.13 -1.50 9.76
CA THR A 76 -14.35 -0.32 9.39
C THR A 76 -13.19 -0.65 8.46
N LEU A 77 -12.69 -1.89 8.46
CA LEU A 77 -11.62 -2.32 7.56
C LEU A 77 -12.03 -2.21 6.10
N HIS A 78 -13.30 -2.47 5.78
CA HIS A 78 -13.80 -2.30 4.42
C HIS A 78 -13.71 -0.83 3.97
N GLY A 79 -14.00 0.09 4.87
CA GLY A 79 -13.85 1.53 4.61
C GLY A 79 -12.40 1.92 4.35
N PHE A 80 -11.48 1.38 5.13
CA PHE A 80 -10.05 1.62 4.92
C PHE A 80 -9.56 1.01 3.60
N SER A 81 -10.03 -0.19 3.27
CA SER A 81 -9.72 -0.82 1.98
C SER A 81 -10.21 0.00 0.79
N THR A 82 -11.41 0.56 0.89
CA THR A 82 -11.96 1.44 -0.15
C THR A 82 -11.16 2.74 -0.26
N ALA A 83 -10.76 3.32 0.86
CA ALA A 83 -9.94 4.53 0.87
C ALA A 83 -8.56 4.27 0.27
N LEU A 84 -7.97 3.10 0.53
CA LEU A 84 -6.71 2.68 -0.08
C LEU A 84 -6.86 2.55 -1.60
N GLU A 85 -7.92 1.91 -2.05
CA GLU A 85 -8.19 1.77 -3.48
C GLU A 85 -8.31 3.13 -4.15
N THR A 86 -9.01 4.08 -3.52
CA THR A 86 -9.12 5.44 -4.03
C THR A 86 -7.76 6.14 -4.10
N ALA A 87 -6.93 5.97 -3.06
CA ALA A 87 -5.59 6.57 -3.02
C ALA A 87 -4.68 6.03 -4.12
N LEU A 88 -4.85 4.78 -4.52
CA LEU A 88 -4.02 4.11 -5.51
C LEU A 88 -4.63 4.10 -6.92
N ALA A 89 -5.80 4.70 -7.09
CA ALA A 89 -6.54 4.67 -8.37
C ALA A 89 -5.88 5.52 -9.46
N THR A 90 -5.15 6.57 -9.08
CA THR A 90 -4.49 7.46 -10.04
C THR A 90 -3.02 7.12 -10.16
N VAL A 91 -2.47 7.43 -11.35
CA VAL A 91 -1.04 7.21 -11.63
C VAL A 91 -0.18 7.93 -10.59
N LEU A 92 0.83 7.22 -10.10
CA LEU A 92 1.81 7.76 -9.16
C LEU A 92 3.01 8.28 -9.95
N THR A 93 3.46 9.50 -9.62
CA THR A 93 4.68 10.06 -10.19
C THR A 93 5.85 9.77 -9.26
N ALA A 94 6.87 9.10 -9.79
CA ALA A 94 8.08 8.80 -9.05
C ALA A 94 9.30 9.20 -9.88
N THR A 95 10.30 9.80 -9.25
CA THR A 95 11.51 10.27 -9.93
C THR A 95 12.23 9.09 -10.60
N GLY A 96 12.52 9.23 -11.89
CA GLY A 96 13.20 8.20 -12.68
C GLY A 96 12.27 7.19 -13.32
N TYR A 97 10.94 7.35 -13.15
CA TYR A 97 9.94 6.47 -13.74
C TYR A 97 8.95 7.27 -14.58
N ASP A 98 8.51 6.69 -15.69
CA ASP A 98 7.51 7.32 -16.53
C ASP A 98 6.17 7.39 -15.82
N ARG A 99 5.65 6.27 -15.45
CA ARG A 99 4.38 6.16 -14.73
C ARG A 99 4.42 4.96 -13.81
N VAL A 100 3.78 5.09 -12.65
CA VAL A 100 3.59 3.95 -11.76
C VAL A 100 2.10 3.77 -11.54
N THR A 101 1.60 2.62 -11.95
CA THR A 101 0.17 2.28 -11.87
C THR A 101 -0.02 1.13 -10.91
N PHE A 102 -1.03 1.22 -10.05
CA PHE A 102 -1.37 0.17 -9.09
C PHE A 102 -2.56 -0.63 -9.59
N ILE A 103 -2.46 -1.96 -9.47
CA ILE A 103 -3.53 -2.89 -9.80
C ILE A 103 -3.76 -3.77 -8.59
N ARG A 104 -5.02 -3.80 -8.10
CA ARG A 104 -5.37 -4.70 -7.00
C ARG A 104 -5.32 -6.13 -7.51
N THR A 105 -4.54 -6.97 -6.85
CA THR A 105 -4.44 -8.40 -7.20
C THR A 105 -5.28 -9.27 -6.28
N SER A 106 -5.53 -8.83 -5.05
CA SER A 106 -6.49 -9.49 -4.18
C SER A 106 -6.98 -8.52 -3.11
N ALA A 107 -8.22 -8.71 -2.69
CA ALA A 107 -8.79 -8.03 -1.53
C ALA A 107 -8.96 -9.06 -0.43
N GLY A 108 -8.53 -8.69 0.78
CA GLY A 108 -8.66 -9.58 1.93
C GLY A 108 -10.07 -9.58 2.50
N THR A 109 -10.26 -10.47 3.46
CA THR A 109 -11.49 -10.56 4.26
C THR A 109 -11.14 -10.21 5.70
N PRO A 110 -11.93 -9.38 6.40
CA PRO A 110 -11.67 -9.11 7.80
C PRO A 110 -11.66 -10.39 8.62
N THR A 111 -10.62 -10.56 9.42
CA THR A 111 -10.42 -11.73 10.28
C THR A 111 -10.13 -11.26 11.70
N PHE A 112 -10.77 -11.88 12.67
CA PHE A 112 -10.58 -11.55 14.09
C PHE A 112 -9.42 -12.38 14.64
N VAL A 113 -8.35 -11.71 15.09
CA VAL A 113 -7.14 -12.34 15.61
C VAL A 113 -6.62 -11.53 16.80
N ASP A 114 -6.28 -12.18 17.90
CA ASP A 114 -5.67 -11.54 19.09
C ASP A 114 -6.45 -10.31 19.56
N ASP A 115 -7.76 -10.45 19.70
CA ASP A 115 -8.68 -9.41 20.17
C ASP A 115 -8.78 -8.18 19.26
N GLY A 116 -8.37 -8.32 17.99
CA GLY A 116 -8.49 -7.28 17.00
C GLY A 116 -8.88 -7.82 15.64
N TRP A 117 -9.20 -6.93 14.71
CA TRP A 117 -9.53 -7.28 13.34
C TRP A 117 -8.36 -6.94 12.42
N THR A 118 -8.09 -7.81 11.46
CA THR A 118 -7.06 -7.59 10.45
C THR A 118 -7.58 -7.95 9.07
N MET A 119 -7.03 -7.30 8.05
CA MET A 119 -7.36 -7.53 6.66
C MET A 119 -6.15 -7.18 5.80
N SER A 120 -5.84 -7.99 4.80
CA SER A 120 -4.71 -7.74 3.93
C SER A 120 -5.17 -7.57 2.50
N ASP A 121 -4.82 -6.45 1.88
CA ASP A 121 -5.02 -6.19 0.47
C ASP A 121 -3.69 -6.27 -0.27
N ARG A 122 -3.71 -6.83 -1.47
CA ARG A 122 -2.52 -6.96 -2.30
C ARG A 122 -2.66 -6.16 -3.58
N TYR A 123 -1.60 -5.44 -3.91
CA TYR A 123 -1.52 -4.63 -5.12
C TYR A 123 -0.21 -4.92 -5.85
N LYS A 124 -0.24 -4.73 -7.15
CA LYS A 124 0.96 -4.74 -7.97
C LYS A 124 1.17 -3.33 -8.52
N ALA A 125 2.35 -2.78 -8.28
CA ALA A 125 2.76 -1.51 -8.88
C ALA A 125 3.57 -1.81 -10.14
N ILE A 126 3.21 -1.18 -11.24
CA ILE A 126 3.90 -1.34 -12.52
C ILE A 126 4.43 0.02 -12.94
N GLY A 127 5.74 0.12 -13.12
CA GLY A 127 6.40 1.33 -13.55
C GLY A 127 7.39 1.04 -14.68
N PHE A 128 7.69 2.09 -15.46
CA PHE A 128 8.65 2.01 -16.53
C PHE A 128 9.81 2.94 -16.19
N LYS A 129 10.99 2.35 -15.99
CA LYS A 129 12.18 3.12 -15.66
C LYS A 129 12.65 3.92 -16.87
N LEU A 130 12.90 5.20 -16.65
CA LEU A 130 13.40 6.10 -17.70
C LEU A 130 14.90 5.92 -17.93
#